data_0053ac77a44b8409082f5f18f9a29308
#
_entry.id   0053ac77a44b8409082f5f18f9a29308
#
_cell.length_a   1.000
_cell.length_b   1.000
_cell.length_c   1.000
_cell.angle_alpha   90.00
_cell.angle_beta   90.00
_cell.angle_gamma   90.00
#
_symmetry.space_group_name_H-M   'P 1'
#
loop_
_entity.id
_entity.type
_entity.pdbx_description
1 polymer ?
#
loop_
_entity_poly.entity_id
_entity_poly.type
_entity_poly.pdbx_seq_one_letter_code
_entity_poly.pdbx_strand_id
1 'polypeptide(L)'
;MNIIARTGILLVTLAVLPLTASARYESSSDTGAGKLDYIENVRRDIRYNTPTPEQKKLLGDIDKMKKTLRKPVDEDNILVPTTFEGDYLTYNQNTGEFIARGKVHITQIDGHSFDSEEEATGNTLRQEINIPGKARVLQYPVGGEVTTKVTLDGYHTFYNYGAKMGTMESAKGKVGDQYVTGKKFEFYPNRVVVYDGTATKCPAEKPDYHESAEKIVIWPNDRMYLYNAKVWVGKVLLYKKKYIEKDISPDADNPQYPKVGYSKSDGAWIKQEVRHNIDKNFDLVGNLYASTKHGVRSNGEFVFHQPKYYLKAVYGFYEDSDDNWLQRAPALIGRYSDHFGASPFWYAFDAEIGKWKKPKVQSTHKYYKVSLGRDAITLPGRYYLFVDVGYSVTHESYDSSKNKGFEWNTTLMKNFDDKWAAYAGYYYNHVNAENALFNFNLADYAKRIEAGLSYRMDKNDRFVAGYSYDCKKKTLRDIDYYWFRDLHCSQLIVRYRVKRHSWNVSWEFTPW
;
A
#
# COMPACT_ATOMS: atom_id res chain seq x y z
N MET A 1 19.75 -15.58 58.99
CA MET A 1 20.59 -14.80 58.06
C MET A 1 20.25 -15.27 56.63
N ASN A 2 19.19 -14.72 56.05
CA ASN A 2 18.71 -15.08 54.74
C ASN A 2 18.64 -13.83 53.87
N ILE A 3 19.55 -13.75 52.92
CA ILE A 3 19.59 -12.71 51.89
C ILE A 3 18.72 -13.23 50.71
N ILE A 4 17.54 -12.65 50.54
CA ILE A 4 16.71 -12.89 49.35
C ILE A 4 17.08 -11.80 48.34
N ALA A 5 17.77 -12.22 47.26
CA ALA A 5 18.01 -11.41 46.09
C ALA A 5 16.70 -11.27 45.31
N ARG A 6 16.16 -10.06 45.24
CA ARG A 6 15.07 -9.69 44.34
C ARG A 6 15.65 -9.38 42.94
N THR A 7 15.57 -10.34 42.07
CA THR A 7 15.78 -10.14 40.64
C THR A 7 14.53 -9.48 40.06
N GLY A 8 14.61 -8.19 39.78
CA GLY A 8 13.56 -7.46 39.04
C GLY A 8 13.57 -7.89 37.60
N ILE A 9 12.56 -8.63 37.18
CA ILE A 9 12.25 -8.87 35.75
C ILE A 9 11.65 -7.60 35.20
N LEU A 10 12.44 -6.87 34.43
CA LEU A 10 11.96 -5.76 33.60
C LEU A 10 11.14 -6.35 32.45
N LEU A 11 9.83 -6.45 32.62
CA LEU A 11 8.89 -6.75 31.53
C LEU A 11 8.84 -5.53 30.61
N VAL A 12 9.69 -5.52 29.59
CA VAL A 12 9.50 -4.65 28.43
C VAL A 12 8.32 -5.23 27.67
N THR A 13 7.13 -4.74 27.95
CA THR A 13 5.97 -4.89 27.07
C THR A 13 6.26 -4.09 25.80
N LEU A 14 6.93 -4.73 24.83
CA LEU A 14 6.84 -4.31 23.44
C LEU A 14 5.35 -4.43 23.08
N ALA A 15 4.67 -3.29 22.97
CA ALA A 15 3.41 -3.20 22.29
C ALA A 15 3.67 -3.63 20.84
N VAL A 16 3.40 -4.88 20.54
CA VAL A 16 3.29 -5.39 19.20
C VAL A 16 2.01 -4.76 18.67
N LEU A 17 2.13 -3.57 18.06
CA LEU A 17 1.10 -3.06 17.17
C LEU A 17 0.86 -4.18 16.15
N PRO A 18 -0.39 -4.61 15.90
CA PRO A 18 -0.66 -5.52 14.83
C PRO A 18 -0.22 -4.82 13.54
N LEU A 19 0.86 -5.28 12.94
CA LEU A 19 1.20 -4.97 11.56
C LEU A 19 0.11 -5.62 10.71
N THR A 20 -0.95 -4.87 10.44
CA THR A 20 -2.03 -5.25 9.52
C THR A 20 -1.61 -5.09 8.05
N ALA A 21 -0.33 -5.17 7.77
CA ALA A 21 0.13 -5.40 6.42
C ALA A 21 0.03 -6.90 6.15
N SER A 22 -1.17 -7.37 5.86
CA SER A 22 -1.35 -8.68 5.21
C SER A 22 -0.97 -8.58 3.74
N ALA A 23 0.27 -8.14 3.46
CA ALA A 23 0.89 -8.40 2.18
C ALA A 23 1.04 -9.92 2.11
N ARG A 24 0.02 -10.59 1.55
CA ARG A 24 0.09 -12.02 1.27
C ARG A 24 1.25 -12.21 0.32
N TYR A 25 2.30 -12.85 0.82
CA TYR A 25 3.36 -13.33 -0.01
C TYR A 25 2.78 -14.45 -0.88
N GLU A 26 2.33 -14.12 -2.08
CA GLU A 26 2.07 -15.10 -3.10
C GLU A 26 3.44 -15.54 -3.62
N SER A 27 3.74 -16.84 -3.51
CA SER A 27 4.95 -17.42 -4.09
C SER A 27 4.83 -17.30 -5.61
N SER A 28 5.25 -16.14 -6.15
CA SER A 28 5.34 -15.99 -7.60
C SER A 28 6.41 -16.95 -8.12
N SER A 29 6.22 -17.50 -9.30
CA SER A 29 7.25 -18.28 -10.01
C SER A 29 8.48 -17.44 -10.35
N ASP A 30 8.44 -16.14 -10.06
CA ASP A 30 9.49 -15.19 -10.32
C ASP A 30 10.66 -15.32 -9.35
N THR A 31 11.86 -15.38 -9.90
CA THR A 31 13.10 -15.26 -9.16
C THR A 31 13.37 -13.79 -8.85
N GLY A 32 13.60 -13.45 -7.61
CA GLY A 32 14.32 -12.25 -7.28
C GLY A 32 13.51 -11.09 -6.71
N ALA A 33 13.25 -10.05 -7.50
CA ALA A 33 12.87 -8.75 -6.98
C ALA A 33 11.58 -8.74 -6.16
N GLY A 34 10.51 -9.40 -6.65
CA GLY A 34 9.21 -9.41 -5.98
C GLY A 34 9.24 -10.01 -4.57
N LYS A 35 10.11 -10.99 -4.32
CA LYS A 35 10.27 -11.57 -2.98
C LYS A 35 10.87 -10.59 -1.98
N LEU A 36 11.84 -9.78 -2.43
CA LEU A 36 12.49 -8.77 -1.60
C LEU A 36 11.66 -7.50 -1.46
N ASP A 37 10.59 -7.31 -2.23
CA ASP A 37 9.66 -6.19 -2.09
C ASP A 37 8.91 -6.24 -0.74
N TYR A 38 8.73 -7.43 -0.15
CA TYR A 38 8.26 -7.54 1.23
C TYR A 38 9.17 -6.76 2.20
N ILE A 39 10.49 -6.90 2.09
CA ILE A 39 11.45 -6.15 2.93
C ILE A 39 11.36 -4.64 2.65
N GLU A 40 11.18 -4.24 1.39
CA GLU A 40 11.01 -2.81 1.05
C GLU A 40 9.71 -2.24 1.63
N ASN A 41 8.62 -3.01 1.61
CA ASN A 41 7.36 -2.63 2.24
C ASN A 41 7.54 -2.47 3.76
N VAL A 42 8.18 -3.44 4.44
CA VAL A 42 8.49 -3.32 5.88
C VAL A 42 9.34 -2.07 6.17
N ARG A 43 10.34 -1.75 5.35
CA ARG A 43 11.15 -0.53 5.49
C ARG A 43 10.33 0.73 5.29
N ARG A 44 9.42 0.74 4.32
CA ARG A 44 8.50 1.84 4.07
C ARG A 44 7.56 2.07 5.24
N ASP A 45 6.98 0.99 5.79
CA ASP A 45 6.06 1.07 6.92
C ASP A 45 6.76 1.59 8.18
N ILE A 46 8.00 1.16 8.43
CA ILE A 46 8.82 1.70 9.53
C ILE A 46 9.04 3.19 9.33
N ARG A 47 9.41 3.64 8.13
CA ARG A 47 9.61 5.07 7.83
C ARG A 47 8.32 5.87 7.98
N TYR A 48 7.20 5.35 7.47
CA TYR A 48 5.90 6.01 7.58
C TYR A 48 5.45 6.15 9.04
N ASN A 49 5.69 5.13 9.87
CA ASN A 49 5.29 5.12 11.27
C ASN A 49 6.29 5.83 12.20
N THR A 50 7.48 6.16 11.71
CA THR A 50 8.47 6.94 12.49
C THR A 50 8.02 8.40 12.55
N PRO A 51 7.78 8.96 13.75
CA PRO A 51 7.35 10.35 13.89
C PRO A 51 8.43 11.33 13.40
N THR A 52 8.02 12.36 12.66
CA THR A 52 8.89 13.48 12.29
C THR A 52 9.35 14.27 13.52
N PRO A 53 10.36 15.13 13.41
CA PRO A 53 10.76 15.99 14.55
C PRO A 53 9.60 16.83 15.10
N GLU A 54 8.73 17.37 14.25
CA GLU A 54 7.55 18.14 14.63
C GLU A 54 6.52 17.26 15.36
N GLN A 55 6.26 16.06 14.85
CA GLN A 55 5.37 15.07 15.49
C GLN A 55 5.93 14.61 16.85
N LYS A 56 7.27 14.46 16.98
CA LYS A 56 7.91 14.15 18.27
C LYS A 56 7.75 15.29 19.26
N LYS A 57 7.84 16.55 18.80
CA LYS A 57 7.57 17.71 19.65
C LYS A 57 6.15 17.67 20.18
N LEU A 58 5.16 17.51 19.28
CA LEU A 58 3.74 17.40 19.64
C LEU A 58 3.50 16.29 20.68
N LEU A 59 4.03 15.07 20.46
CA LEU A 59 3.91 13.97 21.41
C LEU A 59 4.55 14.30 22.76
N GLY A 60 5.71 14.95 22.78
CA GLY A 60 6.38 15.40 23.99
C GLY A 60 5.56 16.43 24.78
N ASP A 61 4.90 17.35 24.10
CA ASP A 61 4.05 18.36 24.72
C ASP A 61 2.76 17.74 25.29
N ILE A 62 2.17 16.78 24.57
CA ILE A 62 1.04 15.98 25.06
C ILE A 62 1.44 15.18 26.33
N ASP A 63 2.61 14.56 26.35
CA ASP A 63 3.09 13.82 27.52
C ASP A 63 3.31 14.74 28.73
N LYS A 64 3.82 15.96 28.53
CA LYS A 64 3.90 16.98 29.60
C LYS A 64 2.51 17.36 30.09
N MET A 65 1.58 17.61 29.18
CA MET A 65 0.19 17.95 29.49
C MET A 65 -0.48 16.85 30.33
N LYS A 66 -0.36 15.58 29.93
CA LYS A 66 -0.89 14.43 30.68
C LYS A 66 -0.33 14.32 32.12
N LYS A 67 0.95 14.69 32.33
CA LYS A 67 1.59 14.68 33.66
C LYS A 67 1.11 15.82 34.54
N THR A 68 0.71 16.96 33.96
CA THR A 68 0.23 18.12 34.71
C THR A 68 -1.26 18.05 35.04
N LEU A 69 -2.04 17.26 34.31
CA LEU A 69 -3.44 17.00 34.62
C LEU A 69 -3.55 16.21 35.95
N ARG A 70 -4.10 16.85 37.00
CA ARG A 70 -4.27 16.28 38.32
C ARG A 70 -5.41 15.25 38.43
N LYS A 71 -6.28 15.17 37.45
CA LYS A 71 -7.39 14.21 37.37
C LYS A 71 -7.38 13.54 36.00
N PRO A 72 -7.81 12.27 35.89
CA PRO A 72 -8.13 11.69 34.59
C PRO A 72 -9.10 12.63 33.88
N VAL A 73 -8.97 12.77 32.57
CA VAL A 73 -9.96 13.48 31.75
C VAL A 73 -11.25 12.69 31.92
N ASP A 74 -12.22 13.24 32.61
CA ASP A 74 -13.52 12.62 32.81
C ASP A 74 -14.19 12.50 31.45
N GLU A 75 -14.71 11.33 31.10
CA GLU A 75 -15.42 11.13 29.81
C GLU A 75 -16.60 12.10 29.64
N ASP A 76 -17.13 12.60 30.77
CA ASP A 76 -18.19 13.61 30.78
C ASP A 76 -17.68 15.05 30.61
N ASN A 77 -16.35 15.27 30.60
CA ASN A 77 -15.79 16.62 30.46
C ASN A 77 -15.62 16.95 28.96
N ILE A 78 -16.58 17.66 28.43
CA ILE A 78 -16.66 18.09 27.01
C ILE A 78 -15.46 18.99 26.58
N LEU A 79 -14.69 19.51 27.53
CA LEU A 79 -13.57 20.43 27.27
C LEU A 79 -12.28 19.65 26.94
N VAL A 80 -11.77 19.82 25.73
CA VAL A 80 -10.46 19.25 25.32
C VAL A 80 -9.33 20.03 25.97
N PRO A 81 -8.48 19.41 26.81
CA PRO A 81 -7.31 20.07 27.39
C PRO A 81 -6.40 20.63 26.30
N THR A 82 -6.12 21.93 26.40
CA THR A 82 -5.38 22.69 25.40
C THR A 82 -4.35 23.58 26.06
N THR A 83 -3.11 23.61 25.55
CA THR A 83 -2.07 24.56 25.95
C THR A 83 -1.87 25.63 24.90
N PHE A 84 -1.56 26.85 25.35
CA PHE A 84 -1.31 28.01 24.49
C PHE A 84 0.06 28.58 24.85
N GLU A 85 0.91 28.77 23.87
CA GLU A 85 2.23 29.38 24.00
C GLU A 85 2.35 30.53 22.99
N GLY A 86 3.12 31.57 23.33
CA GLY A 86 3.42 32.69 22.45
C GLY A 86 4.33 33.68 23.17
N ASP A 87 4.99 34.57 22.42
CA ASP A 87 5.82 35.64 22.98
C ASP A 87 4.96 36.61 23.84
N TYR A 88 3.68 36.74 23.53
CA TYR A 88 2.68 37.48 24.29
C TYR A 88 1.39 36.70 24.36
N LEU A 89 0.83 36.54 25.56
CA LEU A 89 -0.43 35.81 25.80
C LEU A 89 -1.33 36.60 26.74
N THR A 90 -2.56 36.85 26.33
CA THR A 90 -3.63 37.42 27.16
C THR A 90 -4.77 36.42 27.28
N TYR A 91 -5.28 36.21 28.47
CA TYR A 91 -6.40 35.31 28.73
C TYR A 91 -7.37 35.93 29.75
N ASN A 92 -8.65 35.91 29.40
CA ASN A 92 -9.72 36.32 30.29
C ASN A 92 -10.44 35.10 30.85
N GLN A 93 -10.28 34.81 32.13
CA GLN A 93 -10.89 33.64 32.77
C GLN A 93 -12.42 33.67 32.80
N ASN A 94 -13.05 34.84 32.77
CA ASN A 94 -14.50 34.96 32.85
C ASN A 94 -15.18 34.74 31.49
N THR A 95 -14.56 35.24 30.41
CA THR A 95 -15.12 35.11 29.05
C THR A 95 -14.51 33.96 28.27
N GLY A 96 -13.38 33.41 28.73
CA GLY A 96 -12.61 32.37 28.03
C GLY A 96 -11.85 32.87 26.82
N GLU A 97 -11.85 34.17 26.54
CA GLU A 97 -11.16 34.77 25.40
C GLU A 97 -9.64 34.77 25.61
N PHE A 98 -8.90 34.47 24.54
CA PHE A 98 -7.44 34.57 24.52
C PHE A 98 -6.93 35.24 23.26
N ILE A 99 -5.77 35.88 23.37
CA ILE A 99 -4.96 36.39 22.29
C ILE A 99 -3.53 35.94 22.53
N ALA A 100 -2.95 35.24 21.56
CA ALA A 100 -1.54 34.84 21.55
C ALA A 100 -0.84 35.49 20.36
N ARG A 101 0.36 36.06 20.55
CA ARG A 101 1.13 36.75 19.50
C ARG A 101 2.57 36.32 19.53
N GLY A 102 3.16 36.19 18.34
CA GLY A 102 4.56 35.83 18.12
C GLY A 102 4.86 34.40 18.52
N LYS A 103 5.34 33.60 17.61
CA LYS A 103 5.68 32.17 17.80
C LYS A 103 4.58 31.39 18.49
N VAL A 104 3.35 31.61 18.06
CA VAL A 104 2.18 30.96 18.66
C VAL A 104 2.27 29.47 18.43
N HIS A 105 2.12 28.68 19.51
CA HIS A 105 2.04 27.23 19.50
C HIS A 105 0.88 26.78 20.40
N ILE A 106 -0.10 26.13 19.79
CA ILE A 106 -1.30 25.64 20.48
C ILE A 106 -1.29 24.13 20.35
N THR A 107 -1.35 23.42 21.48
CA THR A 107 -1.36 21.95 21.50
C THR A 107 -2.59 21.43 22.23
N GLN A 108 -3.24 20.43 21.63
CA GLN A 108 -4.38 19.72 22.19
C GLN A 108 -4.02 18.28 22.53
N ILE A 109 -4.58 17.79 23.64
CA ILE A 109 -4.26 16.45 24.16
C ILE A 109 -4.66 15.32 23.22
N ASP A 110 -5.62 15.56 22.32
CA ASP A 110 -6.13 14.62 21.32
C ASP A 110 -5.24 14.49 20.07
N GLY A 111 -4.14 15.23 19.99
CA GLY A 111 -3.16 15.09 18.90
C GLY A 111 -3.19 16.19 17.85
N HIS A 112 -3.83 17.33 18.13
CA HIS A 112 -3.78 18.49 17.24
C HIS A 112 -2.77 19.52 17.73
N SER A 113 -2.07 20.18 16.80
CA SER A 113 -1.35 21.42 17.07
C SER A 113 -1.53 22.45 15.96
N PHE A 114 -1.44 23.73 16.37
CA PHE A 114 -1.54 24.87 15.48
C PHE A 114 -0.35 25.77 15.76
N ASP A 115 0.41 26.09 14.71
CA ASP A 115 1.57 26.98 14.78
C ASP A 115 1.35 28.21 13.92
N SER A 116 1.72 29.39 14.42
CA SER A 116 1.74 30.65 13.65
C SER A 116 2.84 31.56 14.18
N GLU A 117 3.51 32.28 13.28
CA GLU A 117 4.48 33.32 13.65
C GLU A 117 3.81 34.64 14.02
N GLU A 118 2.51 34.80 13.73
CA GLU A 118 1.79 36.07 13.86
C GLU A 118 0.89 36.06 15.11
N GLU A 119 -0.41 35.92 14.91
CA GLU A 119 -1.43 36.02 15.95
C GLU A 119 -2.41 34.84 15.87
N ALA A 120 -2.82 34.36 17.02
CA ALA A 120 -3.99 33.52 17.18
C ALA A 120 -4.92 34.11 18.24
N THR A 121 -6.22 34.07 17.97
CA THR A 121 -7.28 34.46 18.89
C THR A 121 -8.25 33.31 19.08
N GLY A 122 -9.03 33.33 20.13
CA GLY A 122 -10.05 32.31 20.31
C GLY A 122 -10.77 32.41 21.64
N ASN A 123 -11.53 31.34 21.93
CA ASN A 123 -12.31 31.26 23.14
C ASN A 123 -12.30 29.82 23.69
N THR A 124 -11.80 29.65 24.89
CA THR A 124 -11.66 28.34 25.52
C THR A 124 -13.01 27.74 25.95
N LEU A 125 -14.02 28.55 26.25
CA LEU A 125 -15.36 28.08 26.61
C LEU A 125 -16.15 27.65 25.37
N ARG A 126 -15.99 28.36 24.25
CA ARG A 126 -16.57 27.98 22.94
C ARG A 126 -15.68 26.98 22.19
N GLN A 127 -14.48 26.72 22.70
CA GLN A 127 -13.51 25.81 22.11
C GLN A 127 -13.12 26.19 20.66
N GLU A 128 -12.85 27.48 20.45
CA GLU A 128 -12.57 28.04 19.11
C GLU A 128 -11.18 28.66 19.05
N ILE A 129 -10.53 28.46 17.91
CA ILE A 129 -9.24 29.04 17.54
C ILE A 129 -9.42 29.72 16.18
N ASN A 130 -8.91 30.96 16.06
CA ASN A 130 -8.86 31.70 14.80
C ASN A 130 -7.45 32.23 14.57
N ILE A 131 -6.86 31.90 13.41
CA ILE A 131 -5.53 32.34 12.99
C ILE A 131 -5.68 33.03 11.63
N PRO A 132 -5.72 34.37 11.57
CA PRO A 132 -5.92 35.08 10.32
C PRO A 132 -4.76 34.97 9.35
N GLY A 133 -3.54 34.96 9.87
CA GLY A 133 -2.30 34.86 9.11
C GLY A 133 -1.99 33.43 8.67
N LYS A 134 -0.71 33.22 8.39
CA LYS A 134 -0.22 31.89 8.01
C LYS A 134 -0.25 30.95 9.23
N ALA A 135 -0.86 29.78 9.04
CA ALA A 135 -0.93 28.73 10.05
C ALA A 135 -0.40 27.40 9.50
N ARG A 136 0.25 26.65 10.38
CA ARG A 136 0.51 25.22 10.19
C ARG A 136 -0.40 24.42 11.12
N VAL A 137 -1.15 23.49 10.55
CA VAL A 137 -1.99 22.54 11.30
C VAL A 137 -1.35 21.17 11.22
N LEU A 138 -1.08 20.58 12.38
CA LEU A 138 -0.58 19.23 12.51
C LEU A 138 -1.60 18.39 13.28
N GLN A 139 -1.94 17.22 12.77
CA GLN A 139 -2.75 16.20 13.44
C GLN A 139 -1.97 14.90 13.47
N TYR A 140 -1.85 14.30 14.64
CA TYR A 140 -1.14 13.04 14.82
C TYR A 140 -1.98 12.07 15.67
N PRO A 141 -2.07 10.78 15.30
CA PRO A 141 -2.84 9.80 16.06
C PRO A 141 -2.34 9.65 17.50
N VAL A 142 -3.19 9.95 18.47
CA VAL A 142 -2.94 9.78 19.89
C VAL A 142 -4.14 9.12 20.55
N GLY A 143 -4.01 7.89 21.00
CA GLY A 143 -5.02 7.23 21.84
C GLY A 143 -6.32 6.79 21.15
N GLY A 144 -6.32 6.53 19.85
CA GLY A 144 -7.40 5.78 19.18
C GLY A 144 -8.53 6.60 18.53
N GLU A 145 -8.74 7.87 18.85
CA GLU A 145 -9.78 8.69 18.22
C GLU A 145 -9.32 9.29 16.87
N VAL A 146 -8.05 9.67 16.79
CA VAL A 146 -7.45 10.21 15.57
C VAL A 146 -6.64 9.10 14.91
N THR A 147 -7.06 8.68 13.73
CA THR A 147 -6.40 7.59 12.98
C THR A 147 -5.50 8.10 11.87
N THR A 148 -5.52 9.40 11.59
CA THR A 148 -4.89 9.97 10.40
C THR A 148 -3.88 11.04 10.74
N LYS A 149 -2.73 11.01 10.06
CA LYS A 149 -1.75 12.09 10.07
C LYS A 149 -2.18 13.17 9.09
N VAL A 150 -2.27 14.43 9.56
CA VAL A 150 -2.51 15.60 8.72
C VAL A 150 -1.42 16.63 8.97
N THR A 151 -0.88 17.22 7.93
CA THR A 151 0.04 18.37 8.01
C THR A 151 -0.33 19.33 6.91
N LEU A 152 -0.84 20.50 7.24
CA LEU A 152 -1.28 21.52 6.29
C LEU A 152 -0.71 22.88 6.65
N ASP A 153 -0.23 23.60 5.64
CA ASP A 153 0.15 25.00 5.72
C ASP A 153 -0.87 25.82 4.91
N GLY A 154 -1.45 26.84 5.51
CA GLY A 154 -2.45 27.70 4.85
C GLY A 154 -2.72 28.99 5.61
N TYR A 155 -3.81 29.65 5.28
CA TYR A 155 -4.21 30.96 5.81
C TYR A 155 -5.66 30.92 6.30
N HIS A 156 -6.06 31.96 7.07
CA HIS A 156 -7.43 32.14 7.55
C HIS A 156 -7.99 30.85 8.18
N THR A 157 -7.24 30.33 9.15
CA THR A 157 -7.63 29.08 9.82
C THR A 157 -8.61 29.38 10.94
N PHE A 158 -9.79 28.77 10.86
CA PHE A 158 -10.75 28.68 11.95
C PHE A 158 -10.93 27.21 12.34
N TYR A 159 -10.91 26.94 13.63
CA TYR A 159 -11.12 25.58 14.12
C TYR A 159 -11.89 25.57 15.44
N ASN A 160 -13.01 24.86 15.46
CA ASN A 160 -13.74 24.54 16.69
C ASN A 160 -13.31 23.15 17.13
N TYR A 161 -12.52 23.07 18.19
CA TYR A 161 -11.92 21.81 18.64
C TYR A 161 -12.87 20.94 19.45
N GLY A 162 -13.95 21.48 20.01
CA GLY A 162 -15.02 20.68 20.60
C GLY A 162 -15.83 19.93 19.55
N ALA A 163 -16.17 20.61 18.45
CA ALA A 163 -16.88 19.98 17.33
C ALA A 163 -15.94 19.23 16.37
N LYS A 164 -14.62 19.40 16.49
CA LYS A 164 -13.60 18.89 15.55
C LYS A 164 -13.87 19.32 14.11
N MET A 165 -14.29 20.56 13.93
CA MET A 165 -14.66 21.14 12.64
C MET A 165 -13.94 22.48 12.43
N GLY A 166 -13.57 22.76 11.18
CA GLY A 166 -12.90 24.01 10.88
C GLY A 166 -12.73 24.27 9.39
N THR A 167 -12.09 25.38 9.09
CA THR A 167 -11.78 25.80 7.73
C THR A 167 -10.35 26.35 7.65
N MET A 168 -9.75 26.25 6.47
CA MET A 168 -8.46 26.84 6.14
C MET A 168 -8.48 27.24 4.66
N GLU A 169 -7.86 28.35 4.33
CA GLU A 169 -7.81 28.85 2.96
C GLU A 169 -6.41 28.74 2.37
N SER A 170 -6.34 28.63 1.02
CA SER A 170 -5.09 28.61 0.25
C SER A 170 -4.06 27.66 0.85
N ALA A 171 -4.50 26.45 1.18
CA ALA A 171 -3.69 25.49 1.91
C ALA A 171 -3.05 24.44 1.01
N LYS A 172 -1.91 23.92 1.50
CA LYS A 172 -1.17 22.81 0.92
C LYS A 172 -0.57 21.93 2.01
N GLY A 173 -0.42 20.65 1.70
CA GLY A 173 0.23 19.74 2.62
C GLY A 173 -0.15 18.29 2.40
N LYS A 174 -0.32 17.52 3.48
CA LYS A 174 -0.53 16.09 3.43
C LYS A 174 -1.70 15.66 4.31
N VAL A 175 -2.59 14.84 3.76
CA VAL A 175 -3.72 14.19 4.46
C VAL A 175 -3.59 12.69 4.24
N GLY A 176 -3.21 11.96 5.28
CA GLY A 176 -2.81 10.57 5.16
C GLY A 176 -1.55 10.43 4.29
N ASP A 177 -1.66 9.71 3.19
CA ASP A 177 -0.62 9.56 2.16
C ASP A 177 -0.81 10.47 0.93
N GLN A 178 -1.90 11.28 0.91
CA GLN A 178 -2.21 12.18 -0.19
C GLN A 178 -1.60 13.57 0.03
N TYR A 179 -0.82 14.06 -0.93
CA TYR A 179 -0.42 15.47 -1.03
C TYR A 179 -1.55 16.25 -1.66
N VAL A 180 -2.02 17.28 -0.99
CA VAL A 180 -3.19 18.07 -1.40
C VAL A 180 -2.88 19.55 -1.45
N THR A 181 -3.48 20.23 -2.42
CA THR A 181 -3.53 21.69 -2.48
C THR A 181 -4.95 22.12 -2.76
N GLY A 182 -5.37 23.30 -2.31
CA GLY A 182 -6.72 23.80 -2.60
C GLY A 182 -6.92 25.22 -2.14
N LYS A 183 -7.97 25.85 -2.69
CA LYS A 183 -8.34 27.21 -2.30
C LYS A 183 -9.01 27.26 -0.93
N LYS A 184 -9.83 26.25 -0.61
CA LYS A 184 -10.51 26.15 0.67
C LYS A 184 -10.50 24.69 1.14
N PHE A 185 -10.23 24.50 2.42
CA PHE A 185 -10.34 23.24 3.14
C PHE A 185 -11.44 23.35 4.19
N GLU A 186 -12.19 22.27 4.36
CA GLU A 186 -13.12 22.09 5.46
C GLU A 186 -12.74 20.79 6.20
N PHE A 187 -12.57 20.90 7.51
CA PHE A 187 -12.25 19.79 8.39
C PHE A 187 -13.53 19.29 9.05
N TYR A 188 -13.66 17.99 9.09
CA TYR A 188 -14.72 17.25 9.81
C TYR A 188 -14.07 16.13 10.62
N PRO A 189 -14.74 15.57 11.63
CA PRO A 189 -14.17 14.54 12.49
C PRO A 189 -13.60 13.32 11.75
N ASN A 190 -14.16 12.96 10.60
CA ASN A 190 -13.79 11.75 9.84
C ASN A 190 -13.38 12.00 8.39
N ARG A 191 -13.36 13.25 7.92
CA ARG A 191 -13.02 13.58 6.54
C ARG A 191 -12.49 14.99 6.39
N VAL A 192 -11.78 15.20 5.30
CA VAL A 192 -11.36 16.53 4.84
C VAL A 192 -12.00 16.80 3.48
N VAL A 193 -12.54 17.99 3.29
CA VAL A 193 -13.11 18.45 2.00
C VAL A 193 -12.23 19.56 1.46
N VAL A 194 -11.80 19.43 0.21
CA VAL A 194 -10.95 20.41 -0.48
C VAL A 194 -11.70 20.93 -1.69
N TYR A 195 -11.74 22.24 -1.85
CA TYR A 195 -12.36 22.93 -2.99
C TYR A 195 -11.30 23.52 -3.90
N ASP A 196 -11.54 23.44 -5.22
CA ASP A 196 -10.65 23.90 -6.28
C ASP A 196 -9.21 23.43 -6.04
N GLY A 197 -9.04 22.13 -5.90
CA GLY A 197 -7.81 21.54 -5.42
C GLY A 197 -7.21 20.47 -6.30
N THR A 198 -6.05 20.00 -5.86
CA THR A 198 -5.35 18.85 -6.43
C THR A 198 -5.04 17.82 -5.36
N ALA A 199 -4.98 16.56 -5.76
CA ALA A 199 -4.50 15.46 -4.94
C ALA A 199 -3.50 14.61 -5.73
N THR A 200 -2.48 14.09 -5.04
CA THR A 200 -1.49 13.17 -5.61
C THR A 200 -0.78 12.39 -4.50
N LYS A 201 -0.32 11.19 -4.81
CA LYS A 201 0.64 10.47 -3.94
C LYS A 201 2.11 10.83 -4.23
N CYS A 202 2.37 11.61 -5.25
CA CYS A 202 3.71 12.04 -5.63
C CYS A 202 4.28 13.06 -4.64
N PRO A 203 5.42 12.78 -3.98
CA PRO A 203 6.01 13.68 -2.99
C PRO A 203 6.78 14.86 -3.59
N ALA A 204 6.90 14.93 -4.92
CA ALA A 204 7.63 15.99 -5.59
C ALA A 204 6.90 17.33 -5.49
N GLU A 205 7.61 18.43 -5.35
CA GLU A 205 7.05 19.77 -5.36
C GLU A 205 6.26 20.05 -6.66
N LYS A 206 6.75 19.52 -7.78
CA LYS A 206 6.03 19.47 -9.06
C LYS A 206 5.74 18.00 -9.37
N PRO A 207 4.56 17.50 -9.03
CA PRO A 207 4.24 16.09 -9.19
C PRO A 207 4.18 15.69 -10.67
N ASP A 208 4.72 14.52 -11.01
CA ASP A 208 4.67 13.97 -12.36
C ASP A 208 3.24 13.57 -12.76
N TYR A 209 2.39 13.32 -11.77
CA TYR A 209 0.97 13.06 -11.97
C TYR A 209 0.13 13.63 -10.82
N HIS A 210 -1.06 14.07 -11.12
CA HIS A 210 -2.02 14.54 -10.12
C HIS A 210 -3.45 14.48 -10.66
N GLU A 211 -4.40 14.42 -9.75
CA GLU A 211 -5.81 14.68 -10.04
C GLU A 211 -6.15 16.10 -9.59
N SER A 212 -6.87 16.87 -10.41
CA SER A 212 -7.49 18.14 -10.02
C SER A 212 -9.00 18.05 -10.07
N ALA A 213 -9.68 18.71 -9.14
CA ALA A 213 -11.14 18.66 -9.07
C ALA A 213 -11.71 19.95 -8.46
N GLU A 214 -12.97 20.25 -8.76
CA GLU A 214 -13.70 21.37 -8.11
C GLU A 214 -13.98 21.05 -6.64
N LYS A 215 -14.20 19.77 -6.31
CA LYS A 215 -14.37 19.29 -4.94
C LYS A 215 -13.74 17.93 -4.77
N ILE A 216 -12.91 17.77 -3.73
CA ILE A 216 -12.30 16.52 -3.30
C ILE A 216 -12.78 16.23 -1.88
N VAL A 217 -13.30 15.04 -1.63
CA VAL A 217 -13.69 14.59 -0.29
C VAL A 217 -12.81 13.40 0.07
N ILE A 218 -12.03 13.52 1.14
CA ILE A 218 -11.04 12.54 1.56
C ILE A 218 -11.50 11.92 2.89
N TRP A 219 -11.77 10.64 2.91
CA TRP A 219 -11.81 9.82 4.13
C TRP A 219 -10.45 9.12 4.24
N PRO A 220 -9.59 9.62 5.11
CA PRO A 220 -8.22 9.15 5.17
C PRO A 220 -8.13 7.65 5.46
N ASN A 221 -7.22 6.95 4.75
CA ASN A 221 -7.04 5.49 4.81
C ASN A 221 -8.26 4.66 4.39
N ASP A 222 -9.25 5.26 3.74
CA ASP A 222 -10.45 4.58 3.23
C ASP A 222 -10.65 4.95 1.75
N ARG A 223 -11.22 6.12 1.46
CA ARG A 223 -11.60 6.50 0.10
C ARG A 223 -11.48 7.98 -0.18
N MET A 224 -11.44 8.33 -1.44
CA MET A 224 -11.44 9.70 -1.92
C MET A 224 -12.43 9.88 -3.08
N TYR A 225 -13.26 10.91 -3.01
CA TYR A 225 -14.19 11.29 -4.07
C TYR A 225 -13.75 12.59 -4.72
N LEU A 226 -13.70 12.59 -6.05
CA LEU A 226 -13.37 13.76 -6.84
C LEU A 226 -14.55 14.12 -7.76
N TYR A 227 -15.01 15.35 -7.69
CA TYR A 227 -16.10 15.86 -8.50
C TYR A 227 -15.55 16.82 -9.58
N ASN A 228 -16.00 16.64 -10.82
CA ASN A 228 -15.48 17.33 -12.02
C ASN A 228 -13.96 17.15 -12.14
N ALA A 229 -13.54 15.89 -12.02
CA ALA A 229 -12.14 15.50 -11.94
C ALA A 229 -11.44 15.55 -13.30
N LYS A 230 -10.17 15.92 -13.27
CA LYS A 230 -9.24 15.87 -14.39
C LYS A 230 -7.98 15.14 -13.93
N VAL A 231 -7.53 14.18 -14.72
CA VAL A 231 -6.33 13.38 -14.45
C VAL A 231 -5.20 13.85 -15.36
N TRP A 232 -4.05 14.12 -14.76
CA TRP A 232 -2.91 14.75 -15.42
C TRP A 232 -1.65 13.90 -15.27
N VAL A 233 -0.83 13.89 -16.33
CA VAL A 233 0.57 13.46 -16.28
C VAL A 233 1.43 14.64 -16.72
N GLY A 234 2.23 15.18 -15.82
CA GLY A 234 2.88 16.45 -16.00
C GLY A 234 1.88 17.55 -16.35
N LYS A 235 1.98 18.07 -17.56
CA LYS A 235 1.08 19.10 -18.11
C LYS A 235 0.03 18.53 -19.07
N VAL A 236 0.06 17.23 -19.33
CA VAL A 236 -0.85 16.57 -20.29
C VAL A 236 -2.09 16.10 -19.57
N LEU A 237 -3.26 16.57 -20.04
CA LEU A 237 -4.55 16.09 -19.57
C LEU A 237 -4.84 14.74 -20.21
N LEU A 238 -4.93 13.68 -19.40
CA LEU A 238 -5.27 12.34 -19.88
C LEU A 238 -6.77 12.19 -20.15
N TYR A 239 -7.59 12.52 -19.15
CA TYR A 239 -9.03 12.46 -19.26
C TYR A 239 -9.75 13.32 -18.21
N LYS A 240 -11.07 13.50 -18.42
CA LYS A 240 -11.99 14.17 -17.49
C LYS A 240 -13.14 13.24 -17.14
N LYS A 241 -13.58 13.28 -15.89
CA LYS A 241 -14.80 12.60 -15.44
C LYS A 241 -15.60 13.48 -14.50
N LYS A 242 -16.94 13.40 -14.55
CA LYS A 242 -17.81 14.12 -13.60
C LYS A 242 -17.60 13.64 -12.16
N TYR A 243 -17.25 12.36 -12.01
CA TYR A 243 -17.07 11.73 -10.71
C TYR A 243 -16.01 10.63 -10.80
N ILE A 244 -15.09 10.63 -9.84
CA ILE A 244 -14.12 9.54 -9.63
C ILE A 244 -14.22 9.15 -8.16
N GLU A 245 -14.40 7.88 -7.90
CA GLU A 245 -14.18 7.25 -6.60
C GLU A 245 -12.83 6.52 -6.63
N LYS A 246 -12.04 6.71 -5.58
CA LYS A 246 -10.70 6.12 -5.46
C LYS A 246 -10.56 5.52 -4.08
N ASP A 247 -10.24 4.25 -4.02
CA ASP A 247 -9.80 3.60 -2.80
C ASP A 247 -8.39 4.12 -2.44
N ILE A 248 -8.22 4.65 -1.24
CA ILE A 248 -6.95 5.14 -0.72
C ILE A 248 -6.56 4.42 0.58
N SER A 249 -7.14 3.23 0.81
CA SER A 249 -6.71 2.37 1.90
C SER A 249 -5.24 1.95 1.72
N PRO A 250 -4.52 1.58 2.78
CA PRO A 250 -3.11 1.20 2.71
C PRO A 250 -2.81 0.05 1.72
N ASP A 251 -3.80 -0.83 1.51
CA ASP A 251 -3.69 -2.01 0.63
C ASP A 251 -4.31 -1.76 -0.77
N ALA A 252 -4.74 -0.53 -1.06
CA ALA A 252 -5.38 -0.22 -2.32
C ALA A 252 -4.41 -0.31 -3.50
N ASP A 253 -4.71 -1.20 -4.44
CA ASP A 253 -4.08 -1.22 -5.75
C ASP A 253 -4.87 -0.30 -6.69
N ASN A 254 -4.28 0.83 -7.08
CA ASN A 254 -4.91 1.82 -7.95
C ASN A 254 -4.08 2.06 -9.21
N PRO A 255 -4.04 1.13 -10.16
CA PRO A 255 -3.28 1.28 -11.39
C PRO A 255 -4.03 2.19 -12.39
N GLN A 256 -4.15 3.49 -12.06
CA GLN A 256 -4.84 4.46 -12.92
C GLN A 256 -3.99 5.00 -14.06
N TYR A 257 -2.70 4.69 -14.06
CA TYR A 257 -1.73 5.21 -15.03
C TYR A 257 -1.16 4.10 -15.91
N PRO A 258 -0.87 4.39 -17.18
CA PRO A 258 -0.31 3.39 -18.09
C PRO A 258 1.10 2.97 -17.64
N LYS A 259 1.38 1.68 -17.82
CA LYS A 259 2.74 1.14 -17.76
C LYS A 259 3.24 0.96 -19.18
N VAL A 260 4.48 1.33 -19.45
CA VAL A 260 5.11 1.16 -20.77
C VAL A 260 6.43 0.44 -20.62
N GLY A 261 6.85 -0.27 -21.66
CA GLY A 261 8.12 -0.96 -21.58
C GLY A 261 8.54 -1.60 -22.90
N TYR A 262 9.64 -2.33 -22.82
CA TYR A 262 10.20 -3.11 -23.90
C TYR A 262 10.66 -4.46 -23.37
N SER A 263 10.30 -5.53 -24.07
CA SER A 263 10.81 -6.87 -23.79
C SER A 263 11.24 -7.56 -25.09
N LYS A 264 12.11 -8.58 -24.94
CA LYS A 264 12.52 -9.38 -26.11
C LYS A 264 11.32 -10.13 -26.71
N SER A 265 10.37 -10.57 -25.89
CA SER A 265 9.17 -11.29 -26.32
C SER A 265 8.19 -10.40 -27.08
N ASP A 266 7.85 -9.25 -26.52
CA ASP A 266 6.75 -8.40 -26.97
C ASP A 266 7.17 -7.21 -27.84
N GLY A 267 8.45 -6.84 -27.81
CA GLY A 267 8.92 -5.56 -28.34
C GLY A 267 8.50 -4.41 -27.44
N ALA A 268 8.19 -3.25 -27.99
CA ALA A 268 7.61 -2.16 -27.22
C ALA A 268 6.16 -2.48 -26.85
N TRP A 269 5.76 -2.21 -25.62
CA TRP A 269 4.42 -2.51 -25.13
C TRP A 269 3.88 -1.41 -24.21
N ILE A 270 2.56 -1.36 -24.10
CA ILE A 270 1.82 -0.52 -23.17
C ILE A 270 0.74 -1.36 -22.48
N LYS A 271 0.62 -1.19 -21.16
CA LYS A 271 -0.44 -1.79 -20.32
C LYS A 271 -1.20 -0.69 -19.60
N GLN A 272 -2.54 -0.77 -19.58
CA GLN A 272 -3.40 0.13 -18.82
C GLN A 272 -4.55 -0.66 -18.22
N GLU A 273 -4.73 -0.59 -16.91
CA GLU A 273 -5.96 -1.03 -16.25
C GLU A 273 -6.97 0.12 -16.23
N VAL A 274 -8.21 -0.18 -16.56
CA VAL A 274 -9.35 0.73 -16.45
C VAL A 274 -10.36 0.05 -15.54
N ARG A 275 -10.65 0.65 -14.40
CA ARG A 275 -11.61 0.13 -13.42
C ARG A 275 -12.82 1.04 -13.32
N HIS A 276 -13.99 0.44 -13.34
CA HIS A 276 -15.26 1.11 -13.09
C HIS A 276 -15.96 0.41 -11.92
N ASN A 277 -16.05 1.10 -10.79
CA ASN A 277 -16.78 0.64 -9.63
C ASN A 277 -18.29 0.77 -9.90
N ILE A 278 -19.01 -0.33 -9.95
CA ILE A 278 -20.47 -0.36 -10.09
C ILE A 278 -21.10 -0.07 -8.73
N ASP A 279 -20.59 -0.71 -7.70
CA ASP A 279 -20.85 -0.40 -6.30
C ASP A 279 -19.63 -0.80 -5.43
N LYS A 280 -19.78 -0.76 -4.10
CA LYS A 280 -18.67 -1.08 -3.16
C LYS A 280 -18.13 -2.51 -3.27
N ASN A 281 -18.85 -3.43 -3.91
CA ASN A 281 -18.48 -4.84 -4.01
C ASN A 281 -18.32 -5.32 -5.46
N PHE A 282 -18.74 -4.53 -6.44
CA PHE A 282 -18.73 -4.92 -7.86
C PHE A 282 -17.94 -3.97 -8.71
N ASP A 283 -16.96 -4.50 -9.44
CA ASP A 283 -16.13 -3.77 -10.39
C ASP A 283 -16.21 -4.36 -11.78
N LEU A 284 -16.18 -3.50 -12.78
CA LEU A 284 -15.84 -3.85 -14.16
C LEU A 284 -14.41 -3.41 -14.42
N VAL A 285 -13.54 -4.37 -14.75
CA VAL A 285 -12.12 -4.12 -14.98
C VAL A 285 -11.78 -4.47 -16.43
N GLY A 286 -11.12 -3.55 -17.13
CA GLY A 286 -10.56 -3.76 -18.44
C GLY A 286 -9.04 -3.62 -18.38
N ASN A 287 -8.30 -4.65 -18.80
CA ASN A 287 -6.86 -4.60 -18.95
C ASN A 287 -6.54 -4.44 -20.43
N LEU A 288 -6.11 -3.24 -20.80
CA LEU A 288 -5.68 -2.92 -22.16
C LEU A 288 -4.20 -3.23 -22.30
N TYR A 289 -3.84 -4.09 -23.22
CA TYR A 289 -2.47 -4.42 -23.55
C TYR A 289 -2.27 -4.32 -25.07
N ALA A 290 -1.20 -3.65 -25.47
CA ALA A 290 -0.76 -3.60 -26.86
C ALA A 290 0.75 -3.71 -26.94
N SER A 291 1.25 -4.46 -27.92
CA SER A 291 2.68 -4.63 -28.17
C SER A 291 3.00 -4.69 -29.65
N THR A 292 4.24 -4.34 -29.99
CA THR A 292 4.67 -4.28 -31.40
C THR A 292 4.80 -5.66 -32.05
N LYS A 293 5.02 -6.72 -31.26
CA LYS A 293 5.16 -8.08 -31.79
C LYS A 293 3.88 -8.91 -31.75
N HIS A 294 2.99 -8.63 -30.81
CA HIS A 294 1.79 -9.44 -30.61
C HIS A 294 0.48 -8.69 -30.83
N GLY A 295 0.54 -7.38 -31.15
CA GLY A 295 -0.64 -6.56 -31.34
C GLY A 295 -1.40 -6.36 -30.02
N VAL A 296 -2.74 -6.32 -30.11
CA VAL A 296 -3.63 -6.10 -28.96
C VAL A 296 -4.01 -7.43 -28.30
N ARG A 297 -3.72 -7.56 -27.02
CA ARG A 297 -4.05 -8.71 -26.16
C ARG A 297 -4.69 -8.23 -24.86
N SER A 298 -5.92 -7.81 -24.95
CA SER A 298 -6.65 -7.23 -23.82
C SER A 298 -7.59 -8.23 -23.18
N ASN A 299 -8.05 -7.94 -21.97
CA ASN A 299 -9.06 -8.71 -21.27
C ASN A 299 -10.05 -7.82 -20.53
N GLY A 300 -11.17 -8.41 -20.14
CA GLY A 300 -12.19 -7.80 -19.31
C GLY A 300 -12.59 -8.74 -18.19
N GLU A 301 -12.86 -8.16 -17.03
CA GLU A 301 -13.25 -8.88 -15.82
C GLU A 301 -14.46 -8.21 -15.18
N PHE A 302 -15.44 -9.00 -14.81
CA PHE A 302 -16.48 -8.60 -13.89
C PHE A 302 -16.13 -9.19 -12.52
N VAL A 303 -15.87 -8.34 -11.54
CA VAL A 303 -15.32 -8.73 -10.25
C VAL A 303 -16.34 -8.45 -9.15
N PHE A 304 -16.73 -9.48 -8.43
CA PHE A 304 -17.42 -9.36 -7.15
C PHE A 304 -16.40 -9.64 -6.04
N HIS A 305 -16.24 -8.73 -5.08
CA HIS A 305 -15.26 -8.88 -4.00
C HIS A 305 -15.85 -8.54 -2.63
N GLN A 306 -15.34 -9.25 -1.64
CA GLN A 306 -15.61 -9.07 -0.21
C GLN A 306 -14.27 -9.22 0.53
N PRO A 307 -14.14 -8.82 1.80
CA PRO A 307 -12.87 -8.90 2.52
C PRO A 307 -12.19 -10.26 2.53
N LYS A 308 -12.99 -11.35 2.47
CA LYS A 308 -12.48 -12.73 2.55
C LYS A 308 -12.51 -13.49 1.24
N TYR A 309 -13.23 -13.02 0.23
CA TYR A 309 -13.36 -13.75 -1.04
C TYR A 309 -13.61 -12.82 -2.23
N TYR A 310 -13.27 -13.33 -3.40
CA TYR A 310 -13.68 -12.74 -4.66
C TYR A 310 -14.19 -13.80 -5.64
N LEU A 311 -15.02 -13.36 -6.56
CA LEU A 311 -15.46 -14.12 -7.73
C LEU A 311 -15.31 -13.24 -8.97
N LYS A 312 -14.63 -13.76 -10.00
CA LYS A 312 -14.38 -13.05 -11.26
C LYS A 312 -14.95 -13.84 -12.44
N ALA A 313 -15.74 -13.18 -13.27
CA ALA A 313 -16.03 -13.66 -14.63
C ALA A 313 -15.09 -12.94 -15.60
N VAL A 314 -14.29 -13.71 -16.34
CA VAL A 314 -13.17 -13.18 -17.11
C VAL A 314 -13.23 -13.60 -18.57
N TYR A 315 -12.81 -12.69 -19.46
CA TYR A 315 -12.70 -12.95 -20.89
C TYR A 315 -11.52 -12.19 -21.49
N GLY A 316 -10.69 -12.86 -22.28
CA GLY A 316 -9.59 -12.23 -23.00
C GLY A 316 -8.23 -12.88 -22.75
N PHE A 317 -7.17 -12.14 -23.01
CA PHE A 317 -5.80 -12.63 -22.95
C PHE A 317 -5.16 -12.33 -21.59
N TYR A 318 -4.44 -13.31 -21.06
CA TYR A 318 -3.70 -13.24 -19.80
C TYR A 318 -2.28 -13.71 -20.01
N GLU A 319 -1.34 -13.05 -19.36
CA GLU A 319 0.09 -13.37 -19.35
C GLU A 319 0.48 -13.83 -17.95
N ASP A 320 1.28 -14.90 -17.85
CA ASP A 320 1.89 -15.30 -16.59
C ASP A 320 3.29 -14.69 -16.42
N SER A 321 3.93 -14.94 -15.28
CA SER A 321 5.26 -14.42 -14.94
C SER A 321 6.40 -14.94 -15.84
N ASP A 322 6.15 -15.99 -16.61
CA ASP A 322 7.11 -16.62 -17.54
C ASP A 322 6.87 -16.26 -19.01
N ASP A 323 6.13 -15.18 -19.27
CA ASP A 323 5.75 -14.66 -20.59
C ASP A 323 4.86 -15.64 -21.38
N ASN A 324 4.13 -16.57 -20.68
CA ASN A 324 3.16 -17.44 -21.34
C ASN A 324 1.82 -16.75 -21.47
N TRP A 325 1.28 -16.76 -22.68
CA TRP A 325 -0.02 -16.18 -22.97
C TRP A 325 -1.12 -17.23 -23.11
N LEU A 326 -2.27 -16.93 -22.53
CA LEU A 326 -3.48 -17.74 -22.56
C LEU A 326 -4.69 -16.87 -22.84
N GLN A 327 -5.65 -17.37 -23.63
CA GLN A 327 -6.97 -16.77 -23.76
C GLN A 327 -7.98 -17.54 -22.89
N ARG A 328 -8.61 -16.83 -21.94
CA ARG A 328 -9.81 -17.30 -21.23
C ARG A 328 -11.06 -16.88 -22.05
N ALA A 329 -11.99 -17.82 -22.34
CA ALA A 329 -13.06 -17.55 -23.30
C ALA A 329 -14.39 -18.30 -23.02
N PRO A 330 -15.21 -17.93 -22.03
CA PRO A 330 -14.91 -17.27 -20.76
C PRO A 330 -14.39 -18.22 -19.69
N ALA A 331 -14.02 -17.66 -18.52
CA ALA A 331 -13.75 -18.44 -17.31
C ALA A 331 -14.31 -17.74 -16.05
N LEU A 332 -14.61 -18.56 -15.02
CA LEU A 332 -14.94 -18.11 -13.67
C LEU A 332 -13.78 -18.44 -12.77
N ILE A 333 -13.33 -17.45 -11.99
CA ILE A 333 -12.23 -17.58 -11.03
C ILE A 333 -12.75 -17.15 -9.68
N GLY A 334 -12.55 -17.98 -8.67
CA GLY A 334 -12.92 -17.68 -7.29
C GLY A 334 -11.79 -17.96 -6.33
N ARG A 335 -11.71 -17.14 -5.29
CA ARG A 335 -10.83 -17.38 -4.14
C ARG A 335 -11.57 -17.01 -2.87
N TYR A 336 -11.43 -17.86 -1.87
CA TYR A 336 -11.78 -17.58 -0.48
C TYR A 336 -10.53 -17.74 0.37
N SER A 337 -10.32 -16.86 1.34
CA SER A 337 -9.23 -17.02 2.29
C SER A 337 -9.55 -16.32 3.60
N ASP A 338 -9.15 -16.96 4.69
CA ASP A 338 -9.37 -16.47 6.05
C ASP A 338 -8.30 -16.98 6.99
N HIS A 339 -8.26 -16.44 8.20
CA HIS A 339 -7.45 -16.96 9.30
C HIS A 339 -8.29 -17.91 10.18
N PHE A 340 -7.63 -18.79 10.90
CA PHE A 340 -8.26 -19.60 11.94
C PHE A 340 -8.49 -18.75 13.20
N GLY A 341 -9.59 -17.99 13.22
CA GLY A 341 -9.88 -17.04 14.28
C GLY A 341 -8.81 -15.93 14.37
N ALA A 342 -8.31 -15.67 15.57
CA ALA A 342 -7.24 -14.69 15.81
C ALA A 342 -5.82 -15.30 15.66
N SER A 343 -5.69 -16.51 15.16
CA SER A 343 -4.39 -17.18 15.00
C SER A 343 -3.64 -16.64 13.78
N PRO A 344 -2.31 -16.72 13.74
CA PRO A 344 -1.53 -16.34 12.57
C PRO A 344 -1.58 -17.35 11.42
N PHE A 345 -2.36 -18.44 11.56
CA PHE A 345 -2.51 -19.45 10.52
C PHE A 345 -3.69 -19.09 9.62
N TRP A 346 -3.49 -19.20 8.32
CA TRP A 346 -4.49 -18.91 7.30
C TRP A 346 -4.76 -20.14 6.42
N TYR A 347 -5.92 -20.14 5.79
CA TYR A 347 -6.27 -21.10 4.74
C TYR A 347 -6.86 -20.38 3.54
N ALA A 348 -6.73 -21.00 2.36
CA ALA A 348 -7.31 -20.47 1.14
C ALA A 348 -7.83 -21.60 0.24
N PHE A 349 -8.90 -21.29 -0.50
CA PHE A 349 -9.46 -22.10 -1.56
C PHE A 349 -9.42 -21.30 -2.85
N ASP A 350 -8.80 -21.83 -3.88
CA ASP A 350 -8.78 -21.26 -5.22
C ASP A 350 -9.52 -22.20 -6.16
N ALA A 351 -10.32 -21.64 -7.07
CA ALA A 351 -10.99 -22.40 -8.12
C ALA A 351 -11.00 -21.60 -9.43
N GLU A 352 -10.76 -22.29 -10.53
CA GLU A 352 -10.98 -21.75 -11.87
C GLU A 352 -11.71 -22.80 -12.73
N ILE A 353 -12.77 -22.37 -13.41
CA ILE A 353 -13.53 -23.20 -14.35
C ILE A 353 -13.80 -22.38 -15.60
N GLY A 354 -13.38 -22.83 -16.76
CA GLY A 354 -13.64 -22.10 -17.99
C GLY A 354 -13.06 -22.71 -19.24
N LYS A 355 -13.18 -21.97 -20.33
CA LYS A 355 -12.59 -22.35 -21.61
C LYS A 355 -11.24 -21.66 -21.77
N TRP A 356 -10.19 -22.46 -21.90
CA TRP A 356 -8.85 -22.02 -22.20
C TRP A 356 -8.52 -22.25 -23.66
N LYS A 357 -7.96 -21.26 -24.34
CA LYS A 357 -7.62 -21.31 -25.76
C LYS A 357 -6.17 -20.94 -26.00
N LYS A 358 -5.52 -21.73 -26.84
CA LYS A 358 -4.27 -21.42 -27.58
C LYS A 358 -4.54 -21.53 -29.08
N PRO A 359 -3.68 -21.03 -29.98
CA PRO A 359 -4.02 -20.83 -31.40
C PRO A 359 -4.65 -22.02 -32.12
N LYS A 360 -4.41 -23.25 -31.73
CA LYS A 360 -4.93 -24.45 -32.40
C LYS A 360 -5.71 -25.40 -31.48
N VAL A 361 -5.83 -25.06 -30.20
CA VAL A 361 -6.42 -25.97 -29.20
C VAL A 361 -7.28 -25.20 -28.22
N GLN A 362 -8.41 -25.79 -27.87
CA GLN A 362 -9.29 -25.32 -26.81
C GLN A 362 -9.49 -26.47 -25.82
N SER A 363 -9.47 -26.11 -24.53
CA SER A 363 -9.77 -27.01 -23.42
C SER A 363 -10.83 -26.44 -22.49
N THR A 364 -11.64 -27.28 -21.90
CA THR A 364 -12.35 -26.93 -20.67
C THR A 364 -11.40 -27.19 -19.50
N HIS A 365 -10.92 -26.11 -18.93
CA HIS A 365 -10.03 -26.10 -17.77
C HIS A 365 -10.83 -26.13 -16.48
N LYS A 366 -10.43 -26.97 -15.55
CA LYS A 366 -10.93 -27.01 -14.18
C LYS A 366 -9.74 -27.08 -13.24
N TYR A 367 -9.63 -26.11 -12.36
CA TYR A 367 -8.56 -26.03 -11.36
C TYR A 367 -9.16 -25.80 -9.98
N TYR A 368 -8.63 -26.51 -9.01
CA TYR A 368 -8.97 -26.37 -7.59
C TYR A 368 -7.70 -26.47 -6.76
N LYS A 369 -7.56 -25.60 -5.76
CA LYS A 369 -6.43 -25.63 -4.83
C LYS A 369 -6.91 -25.31 -3.44
N VAL A 370 -6.38 -26.05 -2.47
CA VAL A 370 -6.44 -25.75 -1.04
C VAL A 370 -5.05 -25.40 -0.58
N SER A 371 -4.91 -24.31 0.15
CA SER A 371 -3.65 -23.87 0.72
C SER A 371 -3.80 -23.64 2.21
N LEU A 372 -2.75 -23.95 2.95
CA LEU A 372 -2.61 -23.68 4.38
C LEU A 372 -1.26 -23.01 4.58
N GLY A 373 -1.23 -21.99 5.37
CA GLY A 373 0.02 -21.28 5.64
C GLY A 373 -0.04 -20.51 6.95
N ARG A 374 1.01 -19.76 7.18
CA ARG A 374 1.13 -18.88 8.33
C ARG A 374 1.62 -17.51 7.89
N ASP A 375 1.16 -16.46 8.57
CA ASP A 375 1.72 -15.13 8.46
C ASP A 375 3.23 -15.17 8.75
N ALA A 376 3.95 -14.18 8.22
CA ALA A 376 5.39 -14.12 8.36
C ALA A 376 5.84 -14.30 9.82
N ILE A 377 6.68 -15.30 10.07
CA ILE A 377 7.29 -15.52 11.38
C ILE A 377 8.46 -14.55 11.51
N THR A 378 8.28 -13.50 12.31
CA THR A 378 9.35 -12.56 12.62
C THR A 378 10.27 -13.18 13.69
N LEU A 379 11.53 -13.42 13.33
CA LEU A 379 12.55 -13.95 14.23
C LEU A 379 13.51 -12.82 14.67
N PRO A 380 14.19 -12.96 15.82
CA PRO A 380 15.20 -12.01 16.28
C PRO A 380 16.24 -11.70 15.20
N GLY A 381 16.71 -10.45 15.14
CA GLY A 381 17.71 -10.04 14.15
C GLY A 381 17.14 -9.74 12.76
N ARG A 382 15.85 -9.39 12.64
CA ARG A 382 15.18 -9.00 11.39
C ARG A 382 15.15 -10.11 10.34
N TYR A 383 14.90 -11.35 10.79
CA TYR A 383 14.59 -12.47 9.90
C TYR A 383 13.08 -12.64 9.77
N TYR A 384 12.63 -13.07 8.60
CA TYR A 384 11.23 -13.34 8.28
C TYR A 384 11.13 -14.69 7.60
N LEU A 385 10.40 -15.63 8.20
CA LEU A 385 10.22 -16.97 7.68
C LEU A 385 8.77 -17.14 7.20
N PHE A 386 8.60 -17.56 5.96
CA PHE A 386 7.33 -17.89 5.33
C PHE A 386 7.26 -19.38 5.07
N VAL A 387 6.15 -19.99 5.42
CA VAL A 387 5.89 -21.42 5.16
C VAL A 387 4.43 -21.56 4.74
N ASP A 388 4.23 -22.22 3.62
CA ASP A 388 2.91 -22.64 3.17
C ASP A 388 2.95 -24.01 2.50
N VAL A 389 1.80 -24.67 2.49
CA VAL A 389 1.56 -25.95 1.82
C VAL A 389 0.28 -25.85 1.03
N GLY A 390 0.19 -26.62 -0.05
CA GLY A 390 -1.00 -26.65 -0.88
C GLY A 390 -1.23 -28.02 -1.49
N TYR A 391 -2.44 -28.23 -1.93
CA TYR A 391 -2.80 -29.37 -2.77
C TYR A 391 -3.68 -28.89 -3.90
N SER A 392 -3.26 -29.16 -5.14
CA SER A 392 -3.98 -28.72 -6.32
C SER A 392 -4.42 -29.88 -7.21
N VAL A 393 -5.52 -29.67 -7.91
CA VAL A 393 -6.06 -30.58 -8.92
C VAL A 393 -6.40 -29.77 -10.16
N THR A 394 -5.83 -30.15 -11.31
CA THR A 394 -6.11 -29.56 -12.61
C THR A 394 -6.64 -30.64 -13.55
N HIS A 395 -7.71 -30.33 -14.28
CA HIS A 395 -8.27 -31.20 -15.30
C HIS A 395 -8.41 -30.42 -16.62
N GLU A 396 -7.90 -31.02 -17.71
CA GLU A 396 -7.99 -30.49 -19.06
C GLU A 396 -8.81 -31.43 -19.96
N SER A 397 -9.82 -30.88 -20.66
CA SER A 397 -10.71 -31.71 -21.50
C SER A 397 -10.10 -32.07 -22.84
N TYR A 398 -9.09 -31.34 -23.34
CA TYR A 398 -8.52 -31.58 -24.67
C TYR A 398 -7.78 -32.91 -24.80
N ASP A 399 -7.21 -33.42 -23.70
CA ASP A 399 -6.48 -34.70 -23.63
C ASP A 399 -6.94 -35.57 -22.46
N SER A 400 -8.00 -35.15 -21.76
CA SER A 400 -8.54 -35.80 -20.55
C SER A 400 -7.52 -35.91 -19.41
N SER A 401 -6.45 -35.12 -19.44
CA SER A 401 -5.42 -35.13 -18.40
C SER A 401 -5.97 -34.65 -17.06
N LYS A 402 -5.49 -35.28 -16.00
CA LYS A 402 -5.78 -34.91 -14.62
C LYS A 402 -4.49 -34.87 -13.83
N ASN A 403 -4.04 -33.65 -13.55
CA ASN A 403 -2.86 -33.40 -12.73
C ASN A 403 -3.29 -33.07 -11.30
N LYS A 404 -2.66 -33.70 -10.32
CA LYS A 404 -2.90 -33.46 -8.90
C LYS A 404 -1.61 -33.57 -8.14
N GLY A 405 -1.42 -32.72 -7.14
CA GLY A 405 -0.19 -32.78 -6.38
C GLY A 405 -0.12 -31.84 -5.18
N PHE A 406 0.82 -32.19 -4.35
CA PHE A 406 1.18 -31.46 -3.16
C PHE A 406 2.25 -30.40 -3.48
N GLU A 407 2.11 -29.25 -2.88
CA GLU A 407 3.03 -28.12 -2.98
C GLU A 407 3.55 -27.76 -1.58
N TRP A 408 4.81 -27.39 -1.48
CA TRP A 408 5.41 -26.88 -0.26
C TRP A 408 6.39 -25.74 -0.60
N ASN A 409 6.20 -24.62 0.06
CA ASN A 409 7.02 -23.44 -0.09
C ASN A 409 7.60 -23.02 1.26
N THR A 410 8.89 -22.75 1.28
CA THR A 410 9.56 -22.16 2.44
C THR A 410 10.50 -21.08 1.97
N THR A 411 10.39 -19.88 2.52
CA THR A 411 11.26 -18.77 2.20
C THR A 411 11.72 -18.07 3.48
N LEU A 412 13.03 -17.97 3.65
CA LEU A 412 13.68 -17.20 4.71
C LEU A 412 14.21 -15.91 4.12
N MET A 413 13.82 -14.79 4.69
CA MET A 413 14.32 -13.48 4.32
C MET A 413 15.11 -12.87 5.47
N LYS A 414 16.11 -12.05 5.15
CA LYS A 414 16.93 -11.31 6.09
C LYS A 414 17.02 -9.86 5.66
N ASN A 415 16.64 -8.95 6.54
CA ASN A 415 16.94 -7.53 6.43
C ASN A 415 18.18 -7.23 7.28
N PHE A 416 19.34 -7.08 6.66
CA PHE A 416 20.60 -6.83 7.37
C PHE A 416 20.62 -5.41 7.94
N ASP A 417 20.31 -4.45 7.09
CA ASP A 417 20.28 -3.02 7.38
C ASP A 417 19.39 -2.28 6.36
N ASP A 418 19.47 -0.97 6.30
CA ASP A 418 18.66 -0.17 5.35
C ASP A 418 19.12 -0.32 3.88
N LYS A 419 20.32 -0.89 3.64
CA LYS A 419 20.89 -1.09 2.30
C LYS A 419 20.80 -2.53 1.82
N TRP A 420 21.05 -3.52 2.67
CA TRP A 420 21.17 -4.90 2.29
C TRP A 420 19.99 -5.76 2.76
N ALA A 421 19.49 -6.59 1.87
CA ALA A 421 18.54 -7.65 2.19
C ALA A 421 18.82 -8.88 1.33
N ALA A 422 18.50 -10.06 1.84
CA ALA A 422 18.63 -11.31 1.11
C ALA A 422 17.46 -12.25 1.39
N TYR A 423 17.25 -13.22 0.51
CA TYR A 423 16.38 -14.35 0.76
C TYR A 423 17.01 -15.66 0.28
N ALA A 424 16.54 -16.77 0.87
CA ALA A 424 16.74 -18.11 0.38
C ALA A 424 15.42 -18.87 0.50
N GLY A 425 15.06 -19.65 -0.52
CA GLY A 425 13.81 -20.39 -0.56
C GLY A 425 13.97 -21.78 -1.13
N TYR A 426 13.13 -22.70 -0.63
CA TYR A 426 12.96 -24.03 -1.16
C TYR A 426 11.51 -24.24 -1.56
N TYR A 427 11.30 -24.70 -2.78
CA TYR A 427 9.99 -24.90 -3.39
C TYR A 427 9.89 -26.34 -3.89
N TYR A 428 8.86 -27.02 -3.44
CA TYR A 428 8.52 -28.35 -3.89
C TYR A 428 7.15 -28.31 -4.59
N ASN A 429 7.09 -28.93 -5.76
CA ASN A 429 5.83 -29.11 -6.48
C ASN A 429 5.77 -30.52 -7.06
N HIS A 430 4.76 -31.31 -6.66
CA HIS A 430 4.59 -32.66 -7.20
C HIS A 430 4.11 -32.64 -8.64
N VAL A 431 3.29 -31.63 -9.01
CA VAL A 431 2.80 -31.43 -10.37
C VAL A 431 3.87 -30.74 -11.18
N ASN A 432 4.34 -31.43 -12.22
CA ASN A 432 5.28 -30.87 -13.17
C ASN A 432 4.60 -30.70 -14.51
N ALA A 433 4.47 -29.46 -14.93
CA ALA A 433 3.80 -29.06 -16.18
C ALA A 433 4.73 -28.98 -17.40
N GLU A 434 5.94 -29.56 -17.31
CA GLU A 434 6.99 -29.42 -18.32
C GLU A 434 6.55 -29.73 -19.75
N ASN A 435 5.65 -30.69 -19.92
CA ASN A 435 5.11 -31.08 -21.23
C ASN A 435 3.62 -30.76 -21.39
N ALA A 436 3.04 -30.01 -20.47
CA ALA A 436 1.64 -29.64 -20.56
C ALA A 436 1.44 -28.56 -21.64
N LEU A 437 0.47 -28.75 -22.53
CA LEU A 437 0.10 -27.75 -23.54
C LEU A 437 -0.39 -26.45 -22.87
N PHE A 438 -1.17 -26.59 -21.80
CA PHE A 438 -1.64 -25.49 -20.97
C PHE A 438 -0.80 -25.43 -19.68
N ASN A 439 0.35 -24.75 -19.77
CA ASN A 439 1.31 -24.56 -18.66
C ASN A 439 1.17 -23.22 -17.93
N PHE A 440 0.12 -22.47 -18.21
CA PHE A 440 -0.15 -21.17 -17.60
C PHE A 440 -0.28 -21.31 -16.07
N ASN A 441 0.48 -20.52 -15.30
CA ASN A 441 0.54 -20.54 -13.84
C ASN A 441 0.90 -21.91 -13.21
N LEU A 442 1.36 -22.88 -14.00
CA LEU A 442 1.82 -24.17 -13.47
C LEU A 442 3.33 -24.16 -13.25
N ALA A 443 3.76 -24.79 -12.17
CA ALA A 443 5.18 -24.98 -11.91
C ALA A 443 5.82 -25.92 -12.92
N ASP A 444 6.88 -25.48 -13.58
CA ASP A 444 7.70 -26.26 -14.51
C ASP A 444 8.90 -26.94 -13.85
N TYR A 445 8.88 -27.02 -12.51
CA TYR A 445 9.88 -27.67 -11.66
C TYR A 445 9.23 -28.59 -10.61
N ALA A 446 9.94 -29.61 -10.20
CA ALA A 446 9.52 -30.44 -9.06
C ALA A 446 10.19 -30.01 -7.74
N LYS A 447 11.45 -29.62 -7.80
CA LYS A 447 12.23 -29.14 -6.64
C LYS A 447 13.10 -27.98 -7.07
N ARG A 448 12.94 -26.84 -6.43
CA ARG A 448 13.66 -25.62 -6.76
C ARG A 448 14.25 -24.97 -5.52
N ILE A 449 15.49 -24.54 -5.61
CA ILE A 449 16.14 -23.63 -4.66
C ILE A 449 16.25 -22.28 -5.31
N GLU A 450 15.95 -21.26 -4.57
CA GLU A 450 16.17 -19.88 -4.96
C GLU A 450 16.94 -19.13 -3.88
N ALA A 451 17.73 -18.16 -4.31
CA ALA A 451 18.38 -17.20 -3.44
C ALA A 451 18.42 -15.83 -4.13
N GLY A 452 18.42 -14.79 -3.37
CA GLY A 452 18.56 -13.44 -3.93
C GLY A 452 19.13 -12.46 -2.93
N LEU A 453 19.76 -11.43 -3.48
CA LEU A 453 20.42 -10.37 -2.75
C LEU A 453 19.95 -9.02 -3.30
N SER A 454 19.53 -8.12 -2.42
CA SER A 454 19.18 -6.73 -2.75
C SER A 454 20.19 -5.79 -2.14
N TYR A 455 20.66 -4.83 -2.92
CA TYR A 455 21.50 -3.73 -2.49
C TYR A 455 20.88 -2.40 -2.88
N ARG A 456 20.56 -1.56 -1.90
CA ARG A 456 20.11 -0.18 -2.09
C ARG A 456 21.34 0.73 -2.05
N MET A 457 21.76 1.21 -3.21
CA MET A 457 22.92 2.08 -3.34
C MET A 457 22.65 3.44 -2.67
N ASP A 458 21.49 4.02 -2.97
CA ASP A 458 21.01 5.27 -2.41
C ASP A 458 19.47 5.29 -2.30
N LYS A 459 18.88 6.46 -2.10
CA LYS A 459 17.41 6.62 -2.02
C LYS A 459 16.68 6.27 -3.31
N ASN A 460 17.36 6.36 -4.46
CA ASN A 460 16.76 6.21 -5.79
C ASN A 460 17.10 4.87 -6.44
N ASP A 461 18.27 4.29 -6.16
CA ASP A 461 18.77 3.12 -6.89
C ASP A 461 18.84 1.87 -6.03
N ARG A 462 18.20 0.80 -6.50
CA ARG A 462 18.23 -0.53 -5.90
C ARG A 462 18.61 -1.58 -6.94
N PHE A 463 19.55 -2.43 -6.62
CA PHE A 463 19.96 -3.59 -7.41
C PHE A 463 19.50 -4.87 -6.73
N VAL A 464 19.04 -5.84 -7.53
CA VAL A 464 18.68 -7.17 -7.03
C VAL A 464 19.32 -8.21 -7.96
N ALA A 465 19.97 -9.20 -7.36
CA ALA A 465 20.41 -10.41 -8.06
C ALA A 465 19.63 -11.60 -7.53
N GLY A 466 19.00 -12.36 -8.42
CA GLY A 466 18.25 -13.57 -8.10
C GLY A 466 18.88 -14.79 -8.77
N TYR A 467 18.94 -15.90 -8.06
CA TYR A 467 19.45 -17.18 -8.52
C TYR A 467 18.39 -18.25 -8.35
N SER A 468 18.17 -19.09 -9.36
CA SER A 468 17.20 -20.21 -9.33
C SER A 468 17.83 -21.47 -9.88
N TYR A 469 17.74 -22.56 -9.12
CA TYR A 469 18.32 -23.86 -9.44
C TYR A 469 17.28 -24.99 -9.34
N ASP A 470 17.16 -25.79 -10.40
CA ASP A 470 16.32 -26.99 -10.41
C ASP A 470 17.09 -28.18 -9.81
N CYS A 471 16.69 -28.59 -8.61
CA CYS A 471 17.35 -29.68 -7.89
C CYS A 471 17.08 -31.05 -8.51
N LYS A 472 15.95 -31.25 -9.23
CA LYS A 472 15.63 -32.52 -9.89
C LYS A 472 16.45 -32.69 -11.16
N LYS A 473 16.50 -31.66 -11.99
CA LYS A 473 17.27 -31.64 -13.23
C LYS A 473 18.77 -31.40 -13.01
N LYS A 474 19.16 -30.93 -11.82
CA LYS A 474 20.52 -30.50 -11.46
C LYS A 474 21.05 -29.41 -12.41
N THR A 475 20.21 -28.46 -12.77
CA THR A 475 20.55 -27.39 -13.70
C THR A 475 20.22 -26.02 -13.15
N LEU A 476 21.06 -25.05 -13.50
CA LEU A 476 20.74 -23.64 -13.31
C LEU A 476 19.52 -23.27 -14.17
N ARG A 477 18.45 -22.78 -13.56
CA ARG A 477 17.25 -22.31 -14.27
C ARG A 477 17.46 -20.91 -14.83
N ASP A 478 17.81 -19.96 -13.96
CA ASP A 478 18.15 -18.60 -14.38
C ASP A 478 18.95 -17.85 -13.31
N ILE A 479 19.58 -16.79 -13.75
CA ILE A 479 20.10 -15.70 -12.92
C ILE A 479 19.47 -14.44 -13.44
N ASP A 480 18.77 -13.72 -12.57
CA ASP A 480 18.11 -12.47 -12.89
C ASP A 480 18.83 -11.31 -12.22
N TYR A 481 19.13 -10.27 -12.98
CA TYR A 481 19.59 -9.00 -12.44
C TYR A 481 18.52 -7.95 -12.65
N TYR A 482 18.22 -7.19 -11.60
CA TYR A 482 17.31 -6.07 -11.65
C TYR A 482 17.99 -4.80 -11.23
N TRP A 483 17.68 -3.73 -11.90
CA TRP A 483 17.94 -2.37 -11.47
C TRP A 483 16.65 -1.61 -11.40
N PHE A 484 16.34 -1.09 -10.24
CA PHE A 484 15.22 -0.22 -9.96
C PHE A 484 15.73 1.19 -9.76
N ARG A 485 15.29 2.10 -10.59
CA ARG A 485 15.57 3.52 -10.46
C ARG A 485 14.30 4.27 -10.15
N ASP A 486 14.28 4.85 -8.97
CA ASP A 486 13.20 5.68 -8.49
C ASP A 486 13.33 7.10 -9.07
N LEU A 487 12.29 7.55 -9.76
CA LEU A 487 12.23 8.84 -10.44
C LEU A 487 11.22 9.78 -9.76
N HIS A 488 11.07 9.71 -8.43
CA HIS A 488 10.15 10.41 -7.56
C HIS A 488 8.71 9.82 -7.56
N CYS A 489 8.02 9.86 -8.67
CA CYS A 489 6.63 9.44 -8.79
C CYS A 489 6.46 8.30 -9.79
N SER A 490 7.55 7.87 -10.36
CA SER A 490 7.63 6.75 -11.29
C SER A 490 8.90 5.95 -11.04
N GLN A 491 8.92 4.74 -11.52
CA GLN A 491 10.06 3.84 -11.40
C GLN A 491 10.43 3.26 -12.76
N LEU A 492 11.71 3.31 -13.09
CA LEU A 492 12.30 2.56 -14.19
C LEU A 492 12.80 1.23 -13.64
N ILE A 493 12.37 0.13 -14.24
CA ILE A 493 12.79 -1.22 -13.89
C ILE A 493 13.50 -1.82 -15.09
N VAL A 494 14.74 -2.22 -14.90
CA VAL A 494 15.52 -2.95 -15.91
C VAL A 494 15.81 -4.34 -15.38
N ARG A 495 15.39 -5.37 -16.10
CA ARG A 495 15.66 -6.78 -15.79
C ARG A 495 16.49 -7.41 -16.89
N TYR A 496 17.52 -8.16 -16.53
CA TYR A 496 18.27 -9.02 -17.42
C TYR A 496 18.25 -10.47 -16.94
N ARG A 497 17.79 -11.39 -17.79
CA ARG A 497 17.76 -12.83 -17.55
C ARG A 497 18.93 -13.50 -18.28
N VAL A 498 19.84 -14.08 -17.53
CA VAL A 498 21.10 -14.62 -18.08
C VAL A 498 20.85 -15.79 -19.02
N LYS A 499 20.11 -16.82 -18.58
CA LYS A 499 19.87 -18.03 -19.39
C LYS A 499 19.02 -17.77 -20.63
N ARG A 500 18.08 -16.85 -20.53
CA ARG A 500 17.18 -16.48 -21.63
C ARG A 500 17.80 -15.43 -22.56
N HIS A 501 18.97 -14.85 -22.21
CA HIS A 501 19.59 -13.73 -22.90
C HIS A 501 18.56 -12.64 -23.26
N SER A 502 17.74 -12.27 -22.27
CA SER A 502 16.62 -11.37 -22.49
C SER A 502 16.63 -10.18 -21.57
N TRP A 503 16.36 -9.01 -22.16
CA TRP A 503 16.14 -7.76 -21.46
C TRP A 503 14.64 -7.48 -21.37
N ASN A 504 14.22 -6.94 -20.21
CA ASN A 504 12.92 -6.32 -20.03
C ASN A 504 13.16 -4.97 -19.37
N VAL A 505 12.62 -3.93 -19.97
CA VAL A 505 12.65 -2.57 -19.43
C VAL A 505 11.22 -2.12 -19.27
N SER A 506 10.82 -1.67 -18.09
CA SER A 506 9.51 -1.11 -17.83
C SER A 506 9.61 0.21 -17.08
N TRP A 507 8.67 1.08 -17.36
CA TRP A 507 8.47 2.32 -16.65
C TRP A 507 7.02 2.36 -16.15
N GLU A 508 6.84 2.61 -14.88
CA GLU A 508 5.54 2.62 -14.23
C GLU A 508 5.46 3.73 -13.18
N PHE A 509 4.26 4.25 -12.99
CA PHE A 509 4.00 5.16 -11.87
C PHE A 509 3.93 4.36 -10.58
N THR A 510 4.63 4.83 -9.56
CA THR A 510 4.64 4.20 -8.24
C THR A 510 3.69 4.95 -7.32
N PRO A 511 2.75 4.27 -6.68
CA PRO A 511 2.02 4.83 -5.54
C PRO A 511 2.98 4.81 -4.34
N TRP A 512 3.41 5.97 -3.87
CA TRP A 512 4.24 6.12 -2.66
C TRP A 512 3.39 6.33 -1.42
#